data_b1ea51a0cbcd80532e85f7ecbcd1fc2f
#
_entry.id   b1ea51a0cbcd80532e85f7ecbcd1fc2f
#
_cell.length_a   1.000
_cell.length_b   1.000
_cell.length_c   1.000
_cell.angle_alpha   90.00
_cell.angle_beta   90.00
_cell.angle_gamma   90.00
#
_symmetry.space_group_name_H-M   'P 1'
#
loop_
_entity.id
_entity.type
_entity.pdbx_description
1 polymer ?
#
loop_
_entity_poly.entity_id
_entity_poly.type
_entity_poly.pdbx_seq_one_letter_code
_entity_poly.pdbx_strand_id
1 'polypeptide(L)'
;VEPGAGPAGEVDKLRTQLVNSASALQTAYQKIDKLLGESSFWEGDAAVGFREALDGDLPKYMKDAHKSLTQAAGHLGAWHGGLTSRMELAHKYDIEAGDHKGDLKTANSRHETAKQDPDLKLAGQTFEEGPELQSGRPA
;
A
#
# COMPACT_ATOMS: atom_id res chain seq x y z
N VAL A 1 -8.02 12.50 -2.72
CA VAL A 1 -8.21 11.45 -1.71
C VAL A 1 -7.36 11.79 -0.51
N GLU A 2 -7.96 11.89 0.66
CA GLU A 2 -7.22 12.19 1.88
C GLU A 2 -6.24 11.08 2.23
N PRO A 3 -5.02 11.43 2.72
CA PRO A 3 -4.07 10.45 3.24
C PRO A 3 -4.73 9.63 4.38
N GLY A 4 -4.66 8.33 4.29
CA GLY A 4 -5.29 7.43 5.27
C GLY A 4 -6.72 7.00 4.94
N ALA A 5 -7.32 7.52 3.87
CA ALA A 5 -8.57 6.99 3.34
C ALA A 5 -8.30 5.75 2.46
N GLY A 6 -9.28 4.84 2.38
CA GLY A 6 -9.20 3.64 1.58
C GLY A 6 -8.62 2.43 2.32
N PRO A 7 -8.39 1.29 1.60
CA PRO A 7 -8.01 0.02 2.23
C PRO A 7 -6.71 0.08 3.02
N ALA A 8 -5.69 0.79 2.53
CA ALA A 8 -4.41 0.93 3.23
C ALA A 8 -4.56 1.69 4.55
N GLY A 9 -5.37 2.75 4.57
CA GLY A 9 -5.67 3.53 5.78
C GLY A 9 -6.45 2.73 6.81
N GLU A 10 -7.39 1.91 6.38
CA GLU A 10 -8.16 1.02 7.26
C GLU A 10 -7.28 -0.07 7.89
N VAL A 11 -6.37 -0.65 7.12
CA VAL A 11 -5.41 -1.64 7.63
C VAL A 11 -4.47 -1.02 8.65
N ASP A 12 -3.95 0.18 8.39
CA ASP A 12 -3.07 0.88 9.33
C ASP A 12 -3.79 1.25 10.63
N LYS A 13 -5.04 1.66 10.54
CA LYS A 13 -5.89 1.95 11.70
C LYS A 13 -6.09 0.71 12.57
N LEU A 14 -6.40 -0.44 11.95
CA LEU A 14 -6.54 -1.70 12.66
C LEU A 14 -5.22 -2.13 13.31
N ARG A 15 -4.11 -1.99 12.61
CA ARG A 15 -2.77 -2.25 13.15
C ARG A 15 -2.49 -1.41 14.40
N THR A 16 -2.81 -0.11 14.34
CA THR A 16 -2.64 0.80 15.48
C THR A 16 -3.50 0.37 16.67
N GLN A 17 -4.74 -0.05 16.43
CA GLN A 17 -5.61 -0.58 17.49
C GLN A 17 -5.04 -1.83 18.14
N LEU A 18 -4.48 -2.74 17.38
CA LEU A 18 -3.83 -3.95 17.90
C LEU A 18 -2.58 -3.63 18.72
N VAL A 19 -1.76 -2.70 18.27
CA VAL A 19 -0.59 -2.23 19.01
C VAL A 19 -1.01 -1.61 20.34
N ASN A 20 -2.01 -0.76 20.34
CA ASN A 20 -2.54 -0.12 21.56
C ASN A 20 -3.11 -1.16 22.52
N SER A 21 -3.81 -2.16 22.02
CA SER A 21 -4.35 -3.26 22.83
C SER A 21 -3.23 -4.10 23.44
N ALA A 22 -2.20 -4.39 22.69
CA ALA A 22 -1.00 -5.11 23.18
C ALA A 22 -0.30 -4.32 24.29
N SER A 23 -0.14 -3.01 24.12
CA SER A 23 0.46 -2.13 25.13
C SER A 23 -0.38 -2.05 26.40
N ALA A 24 -1.70 -1.97 26.28
CA ALA A 24 -2.61 -1.96 27.41
C ALA A 24 -2.52 -3.29 28.21
N LEU A 25 -2.45 -4.41 27.49
CA LEU A 25 -2.32 -5.72 28.08
C LEU A 25 -0.98 -5.89 28.82
N GLN A 26 0.09 -5.40 28.24
CA GLN A 26 1.42 -5.39 28.87
C GLN A 26 1.43 -4.55 30.14
N THR A 27 0.82 -3.38 30.11
CA THR A 27 0.67 -2.51 31.28
C THR A 27 -0.14 -3.20 32.38
N ALA A 28 -1.23 -3.85 32.03
CA ALA A 28 -2.05 -4.62 32.98
C ALA A 28 -1.25 -5.75 33.61
N TYR A 29 -0.49 -6.49 32.81
CA TYR A 29 0.41 -7.56 33.29
C TYR A 29 1.45 -7.01 34.29
N GLN A 30 2.09 -5.91 33.98
CA GLN A 30 3.07 -5.28 34.87
C GLN A 30 2.44 -4.85 36.21
N LYS A 31 1.23 -4.32 36.19
CA LYS A 31 0.49 -3.98 37.41
C LYS A 31 0.15 -5.21 38.25
N ILE A 32 -0.25 -6.30 37.63
CA ILE A 32 -0.53 -7.56 38.32
C ILE A 32 0.75 -8.13 38.92
N ASP A 33 1.85 -8.11 38.18
CA ASP A 33 3.16 -8.56 38.66
C ASP A 33 3.62 -7.77 39.89
N LYS A 34 3.43 -6.43 39.84
CA LYS A 34 3.70 -5.57 40.97
C LYS A 34 2.82 -5.90 42.18
N LEU A 35 1.51 -6.08 41.96
CA LEU A 35 0.60 -6.46 43.03
C LEU A 35 0.97 -7.80 43.67
N LEU A 36 1.42 -8.77 42.89
CA LEU A 36 1.90 -10.06 43.42
C LEU A 36 3.12 -9.84 44.35
N GLY A 37 4.07 -9.00 43.94
CA GLY A 37 5.22 -8.64 44.76
C GLY A 37 4.85 -7.96 46.07
N GLU A 38 3.84 -7.06 46.00
CA GLU A 38 3.34 -6.32 47.16
C GLU A 38 2.38 -7.14 48.04
N SER A 39 1.82 -8.23 47.53
CA SER A 39 0.81 -9.04 48.23
C SER A 39 1.37 -9.99 49.26
N SER A 40 2.69 -10.06 49.42
CA SER A 40 3.36 -10.99 50.38
C SER A 40 2.98 -10.76 51.82
N PHE A 41 2.45 -9.56 52.17
CA PHE A 41 1.99 -9.21 53.50
C PHE A 41 0.51 -9.53 53.75
N TRP A 42 -0.24 -9.86 52.68
CA TRP A 42 -1.66 -10.13 52.80
C TRP A 42 -1.88 -11.48 53.46
N GLU A 43 -2.75 -11.53 54.44
CA GLU A 43 -3.08 -12.70 55.22
C GLU A 43 -4.53 -13.14 55.03
N GLY A 44 -4.81 -14.42 55.25
CA GLY A 44 -6.13 -15.01 55.18
C GLY A 44 -6.40 -15.77 53.89
N ASP A 45 -7.47 -16.58 53.88
CA ASP A 45 -7.85 -17.47 52.80
C ASP A 45 -8.15 -16.72 51.50
N ALA A 46 -8.81 -15.54 51.61
CA ALA A 46 -9.13 -14.71 50.46
C ALA A 46 -7.87 -14.16 49.78
N ALA A 47 -6.85 -13.79 50.58
CA ALA A 47 -5.56 -13.31 50.06
C ALA A 47 -4.77 -14.43 49.36
N VAL A 48 -4.80 -15.66 49.93
CA VAL A 48 -4.21 -16.84 49.33
C VAL A 48 -4.88 -17.14 47.98
N GLY A 49 -6.22 -17.20 47.94
CA GLY A 49 -6.96 -17.43 46.71
C GLY A 49 -6.69 -16.37 45.64
N PHE A 50 -6.59 -15.10 46.05
CA PHE A 50 -6.27 -13.99 45.13
C PHE A 50 -4.85 -14.12 44.53
N ARG A 51 -3.86 -14.44 45.38
CA ARG A 51 -2.47 -14.67 44.93
C ARG A 51 -2.37 -15.87 43.98
N GLU A 52 -3.05 -16.97 44.30
CA GLU A 52 -3.07 -18.17 43.45
C GLU A 52 -3.67 -17.83 42.07
N ALA A 53 -4.76 -17.06 42.02
CA ALA A 53 -5.36 -16.63 40.77
C ALA A 53 -4.43 -15.73 39.95
N LEU A 54 -3.73 -14.79 40.58
CA LEU A 54 -2.81 -13.88 39.94
C LEU A 54 -1.48 -14.56 39.52
N ASP A 55 -1.01 -15.53 40.29
CA ASP A 55 0.26 -16.25 40.04
C ASP A 55 0.06 -17.49 39.16
N GLY A 56 -1.16 -17.88 38.93
CA GLY A 56 -1.50 -19.07 38.14
C GLY A 56 -1.44 -18.85 36.64
N ASP A 57 -2.48 -19.27 35.95
CA ASP A 57 -2.55 -19.22 34.48
C ASP A 57 -2.76 -17.83 33.91
N LEU A 58 -3.25 -16.88 34.71
CA LEU A 58 -3.61 -15.52 34.20
C LEU A 58 -2.39 -14.78 33.62
N PRO A 59 -1.22 -14.70 34.26
CA PRO A 59 -0.05 -14.07 33.67
C PRO A 59 0.38 -14.69 32.34
N LYS A 60 0.30 -15.99 32.25
CA LYS A 60 0.61 -16.73 31.02
C LYS A 60 -0.36 -16.37 29.89
N TYR A 61 -1.67 -16.37 30.17
CA TYR A 61 -2.68 -15.98 29.18
C TYR A 61 -2.49 -14.54 28.70
N MET A 62 -2.14 -13.62 29.62
CA MET A 62 -1.88 -12.22 29.27
C MET A 62 -0.62 -12.09 28.39
N LYS A 63 0.43 -12.82 28.68
CA LYS A 63 1.65 -12.85 27.85
C LYS A 63 1.36 -13.43 26.46
N ASP A 64 0.62 -14.53 26.40
CA ASP A 64 0.26 -15.17 25.14
C ASP A 64 -0.64 -14.26 24.30
N ALA A 65 -1.60 -13.59 24.93
CA ALA A 65 -2.45 -12.61 24.26
C ALA A 65 -1.66 -11.41 23.73
N HIS A 66 -0.73 -10.87 24.53
CA HIS A 66 0.17 -9.80 24.10
C HIS A 66 0.99 -10.23 22.87
N LYS A 67 1.57 -11.42 22.92
CA LYS A 67 2.35 -11.99 21.81
C LYS A 67 1.48 -12.12 20.56
N SER A 68 0.26 -12.65 20.69
CA SER A 68 -0.67 -12.82 19.57
C SER A 68 -1.05 -11.48 18.94
N LEU A 69 -1.36 -10.48 19.75
CA LEU A 69 -1.71 -9.13 19.28
C LEU A 69 -0.52 -8.47 18.58
N THR A 70 0.68 -8.63 19.11
CA THR A 70 1.90 -8.10 18.52
C THR A 70 2.20 -8.74 17.16
N GLN A 71 2.05 -10.06 17.08
CA GLN A 71 2.22 -10.80 15.82
C GLN A 71 1.17 -10.39 14.78
N ALA A 72 -0.10 -10.26 15.18
CA ALA A 72 -1.16 -9.81 14.29
C ALA A 72 -0.89 -8.39 13.78
N ALA A 73 -0.45 -7.48 14.64
CA ALA A 73 -0.06 -6.13 14.25
C ALA A 73 1.10 -6.13 13.24
N GLY A 74 2.09 -7.02 13.44
CA GLY A 74 3.19 -7.21 12.51
C GLY A 74 2.74 -7.66 11.12
N HIS A 75 1.82 -8.62 11.07
CA HIS A 75 1.24 -9.10 9.81
C HIS A 75 0.44 -8.00 9.10
N LEU A 76 -0.34 -7.22 9.84
CA LEU A 76 -1.08 -6.08 9.27
C LEU A 76 -0.14 -4.98 8.77
N GLY A 77 0.97 -4.75 9.49
CA GLY A 77 2.01 -3.80 9.04
C GLY A 77 2.63 -4.21 7.72
N ALA A 78 2.97 -5.49 7.57
CA ALA A 78 3.50 -6.04 6.31
C ALA A 78 2.47 -5.93 5.19
N TRP A 79 1.22 -6.24 5.47
CA TRP A 79 0.12 -6.12 4.50
C TRP A 79 -0.10 -4.65 4.08
N HIS A 80 -0.11 -3.73 5.05
CA HIS A 80 -0.20 -2.29 4.78
C HIS A 80 0.91 -1.83 3.83
N GLY A 81 2.15 -2.22 4.10
CA GLY A 81 3.29 -1.91 3.23
C GLY A 81 3.10 -2.47 1.81
N GLY A 82 2.63 -3.70 1.70
CA GLY A 82 2.33 -4.34 0.41
C GLY A 82 1.21 -3.62 -0.35
N LEU A 83 0.14 -3.23 0.33
CA LEU A 83 -0.95 -2.46 -0.27
C LEU A 83 -0.47 -1.09 -0.77
N THR A 84 0.29 -0.37 0.04
CA THR A 84 0.83 0.94 -0.32
C THR A 84 1.72 0.83 -1.57
N SER A 85 2.64 -0.13 -1.61
CA SER A 85 3.51 -0.35 -2.76
C SER A 85 2.72 -0.70 -4.01
N ARG A 86 1.68 -1.52 -3.90
CA ARG A 86 0.82 -1.89 -5.03
C ARG A 86 0.00 -0.71 -5.53
N MET A 87 -0.49 0.13 -4.63
CA MET A 87 -1.22 1.35 -4.99
C MET A 87 -0.32 2.35 -5.71
N GLU A 88 0.91 2.53 -5.24
CA GLU A 88 1.91 3.38 -5.91
C GLU A 88 2.23 2.85 -7.31
N LEU A 89 2.41 1.54 -7.44
CA LEU A 89 2.68 0.89 -8.72
C LEU A 89 1.48 1.01 -9.66
N ALA A 90 0.27 0.80 -9.17
CA ALA A 90 -0.95 0.99 -9.95
C ALA A 90 -1.10 2.42 -10.44
N HIS A 91 -0.80 3.40 -9.59
CA HIS A 91 -0.82 4.83 -9.95
C HIS A 91 0.22 5.13 -11.04
N LYS A 92 1.43 4.59 -10.90
CA LYS A 92 2.48 4.72 -11.93
C LYS A 92 2.01 4.16 -13.27
N TYR A 93 1.45 2.97 -13.28
CA TYR A 93 0.94 2.35 -14.51
C TYR A 93 -0.24 3.10 -15.11
N ASP A 94 -1.09 3.68 -14.28
CA ASP A 94 -2.20 4.53 -14.75
C ASP A 94 -1.69 5.77 -15.48
N ILE A 95 -0.66 6.42 -14.95
CA ILE A 95 0.02 7.55 -15.61
C ILE A 95 0.63 7.11 -16.93
N GLU A 96 1.39 6.00 -16.95
CA GLU A 96 1.99 5.47 -18.17
C GLU A 96 0.94 5.13 -19.23
N ALA A 97 -0.16 4.52 -18.82
CA ALA A 97 -1.28 4.21 -19.73
C ALA A 97 -1.89 5.49 -20.32
N GLY A 98 -2.03 6.52 -19.50
CA GLY A 98 -2.49 7.84 -19.95
C GLY A 98 -1.56 8.46 -20.99
N ASP A 99 -0.26 8.40 -20.76
CA ASP A 99 0.76 8.89 -21.70
C ASP A 99 0.71 8.13 -23.02
N HIS A 100 0.64 6.79 -22.98
CA HIS A 100 0.52 5.97 -24.17
C HIS A 100 -0.77 6.24 -24.96
N LYS A 101 -1.86 6.47 -24.25
CA LYS A 101 -3.13 6.86 -24.87
C LYS A 101 -3.02 8.21 -25.59
N GLY A 102 -2.31 9.16 -24.97
CA GLY A 102 -1.99 10.46 -25.59
C GLY A 102 -1.13 10.30 -26.84
N ASP A 103 -0.09 9.49 -26.77
CA ASP A 103 0.78 9.19 -27.89
C ASP A 103 0.03 8.52 -29.05
N LEU A 104 -0.85 7.59 -28.73
CA LEU A 104 -1.69 6.93 -29.73
C LEU A 104 -2.62 7.94 -30.41
N LYS A 105 -3.24 8.82 -29.66
CA LYS A 105 -4.10 9.88 -30.20
C LYS A 105 -3.33 10.78 -31.15
N THR A 106 -2.11 11.19 -30.76
CA THR A 106 -1.23 12.01 -31.58
C THR A 106 -0.82 11.28 -32.87
N ALA A 107 -0.43 10.01 -32.75
CA ALA A 107 -0.07 9.19 -33.90
C ALA A 107 -1.24 9.01 -34.89
N ASN A 108 -2.44 8.77 -34.37
CA ASN A 108 -3.66 8.66 -35.20
C ASN A 108 -3.96 9.98 -35.91
N SER A 109 -3.81 11.12 -35.23
CA SER A 109 -4.01 12.44 -35.85
C SER A 109 -3.01 12.69 -36.98
N ARG A 110 -1.75 12.34 -36.77
CA ARG A 110 -0.71 12.45 -37.80
C ARG A 110 -1.01 11.53 -39.00
N HIS A 111 -1.47 10.33 -38.71
CA HIS A 111 -1.84 9.37 -39.75
C HIS A 111 -3.00 9.89 -40.59
N GLU A 112 -4.06 10.39 -39.96
CA GLU A 112 -5.20 10.96 -40.69
C GLU A 112 -4.80 12.21 -41.52
N THR A 113 -3.93 13.06 -40.98
CA THR A 113 -3.40 14.20 -41.72
C THR A 113 -2.59 13.76 -42.93
N ALA A 114 -1.74 12.75 -42.77
CA ALA A 114 -0.94 12.20 -43.86
C ALA A 114 -1.79 11.54 -44.95
N LYS A 115 -2.87 10.87 -44.59
CA LYS A 115 -3.84 10.31 -45.57
C LYS A 115 -4.49 11.38 -46.45
N GLN A 116 -4.68 12.57 -45.92
CA GLN A 116 -5.31 13.67 -46.63
C GLN A 116 -4.31 14.49 -47.44
N ASP A 117 -3.02 14.19 -47.31
CA ASP A 117 -1.99 14.90 -48.06
C ASP A 117 -2.18 14.68 -49.57
N PRO A 118 -2.27 15.76 -50.39
CA PRO A 118 -2.40 15.62 -51.82
C PRO A 118 -1.25 14.87 -52.49
N ASP A 119 -0.04 15.01 -51.95
CA ASP A 119 1.15 14.35 -52.51
C ASP A 119 1.10 12.84 -52.34
N LEU A 120 0.47 12.34 -51.26
CA LEU A 120 0.29 10.91 -51.07
C LEU A 120 -0.61 10.27 -52.13
N LYS A 121 -1.59 11.01 -52.66
CA LYS A 121 -2.47 10.56 -53.74
C LYS A 121 -1.72 10.38 -55.05
N LEU A 122 -0.57 11.00 -55.18
CA LEU A 122 0.30 10.90 -56.34
C LEU A 122 1.29 9.73 -56.24
N ALA A 123 1.36 9.07 -55.09
CA ALA A 123 2.25 7.96 -54.87
C ALA A 123 1.94 6.79 -55.83
N GLY A 124 2.95 6.29 -56.48
CA GLY A 124 2.82 5.23 -57.47
C GLY A 124 2.47 5.70 -58.89
N GLN A 125 2.24 6.96 -59.06
CA GLN A 125 2.04 7.54 -60.41
C GLN A 125 3.38 7.90 -61.04
N THR A 126 3.45 7.80 -62.37
CA THR A 126 4.63 8.20 -63.12
C THR A 126 4.40 9.61 -63.71
N PHE A 127 5.35 10.47 -63.52
CA PHE A 127 5.34 11.83 -64.02
C PHE A 127 6.44 12.05 -65.04
N GLU A 128 6.17 12.85 -66.06
CA GLU A 128 7.18 13.32 -66.96
C GLU A 128 8.09 14.35 -66.26
N GLU A 129 9.41 14.26 -66.53
CA GLU A 129 10.35 15.22 -65.98
C GLU A 129 10.17 16.61 -66.62
N GLY A 130 9.69 17.54 -65.82
CA GLY A 130 9.58 18.97 -66.21
C GLY A 130 10.76 19.76 -65.67
N PRO A 131 10.91 21.01 -66.09
CA PRO A 131 11.97 21.91 -65.63
C PRO A 131 11.96 22.12 -64.10
N GLU A 132 10.82 22.06 -63.48
CA GLU A 132 10.65 22.22 -62.04
C GLU A 132 11.25 21.05 -61.22
N LEU A 133 11.15 19.83 -61.73
CA LEU A 133 11.74 18.67 -61.13
C LEU A 133 13.27 18.60 -61.27
N GLN A 134 13.76 19.14 -62.36
CA GLN A 134 15.20 19.21 -62.61
C GLN A 134 15.93 20.18 -61.68
N SER A 135 15.28 21.28 -61.30
CA SER A 135 15.87 22.29 -60.40
C SER A 135 15.97 21.83 -58.95
N GLY A 136 15.24 20.80 -58.55
CA GLY A 136 15.24 20.22 -57.20
C GLY A 136 16.22 19.05 -57.05
N ARG A 137 16.91 18.55 -58.06
CA ARG A 137 17.86 17.47 -57.96
C ARG A 137 19.20 17.97 -57.45
N PRO A 138 19.82 17.32 -56.42
CA PRO A 138 21.19 17.64 -56.07
C PRO A 138 22.13 17.34 -57.23
N ALA A 139 23.05 18.23 -57.40
CA ALA A 139 24.07 18.08 -58.44
C ALA A 139 24.96 16.86 -58.22
#